data_b1efc8f93c1cd27667e381c17f774b69
#
_entry.id   b1efc8f93c1cd27667e381c17f774b69
#
_cell.length_a   1.000
_cell.length_b   1.000
_cell.length_c   1.000
_cell.angle_alpha   90.00
_cell.angle_beta   90.00
_cell.angle_gamma   90.00
#
_symmetry.space_group_name_H-M   'P 1'
#
loop_
_entity.id
_entity.type
_entity.pdbx_description
1 polymer ?
#
loop_
_entity_poly.entity_id
_entity_poly.type
_entity_poly.pdbx_seq_one_letter_code
_entity_poly.pdbx_strand_id
1 'polypeptide(L)'
;DKEIFGSKQEDGTGIQFVYESDGRLINSAQIAGNITDQEELALLENVEGFRKLVHSIGISVELDDPRESVEFVFQMYGKKDLYGGGTNLKTKLPGDGMERKIDLSDYTWTEDDDIPGQIKFIFQIPELLGKASVRLYLNDGYDAPKETAEEKIDVRSEEYREMIQRSLMNFGNTCRIQRVIEKARDGKEVTLAYIGGSITQGAGAIPIHTKCYAYQSCKLFQKRFAAQDNVRLIKAGV
;
A
#
# COMPACT_ATOMS: atom_id res chain seq x y z
N ASP A 1 -7.30 -7.92 -5.13
CA ASP A 1 -5.91 -7.68 -5.55
C ASP A 1 -5.00 -8.44 -4.61
N LYS A 2 -4.07 -9.23 -5.16
CA LYS A 2 -3.00 -9.81 -4.35
C LYS A 2 -2.14 -8.67 -3.82
N GLU A 3 -1.89 -8.69 -2.51
CA GLU A 3 -0.98 -7.74 -1.89
C GLU A 3 0.45 -8.10 -2.28
N ILE A 4 1.17 -7.13 -2.79
CA ILE A 4 2.56 -7.29 -3.19
C ILE A 4 3.38 -6.43 -2.23
N PHE A 5 4.21 -7.09 -1.44
CA PHE A 5 5.07 -6.41 -0.47
C PHE A 5 6.51 -6.34 -1.00
N GLY A 6 7.14 -5.21 -0.80
CA GLY A 6 8.57 -5.04 -1.00
C GLY A 6 9.33 -5.48 0.23
N SER A 7 10.35 -6.30 0.05
CA SER A 7 11.27 -6.72 1.10
C SER A 7 12.71 -6.35 0.76
N LYS A 8 13.45 -5.87 1.76
CA LYS A 8 14.87 -5.59 1.62
C LYS A 8 15.62 -6.90 1.32
N GLN A 9 16.52 -6.85 0.37
CA GLN A 9 17.40 -7.97 0.05
C GLN A 9 18.43 -8.17 1.16
N GLU A 10 18.81 -9.43 1.43
CA GLU A 10 19.79 -9.76 2.47
C GLU A 10 21.17 -9.11 2.24
N ASP A 11 21.53 -8.89 0.99
CA ASP A 11 22.76 -8.20 0.60
C ASP A 11 22.71 -6.68 0.75
N GLY A 12 21.55 -6.12 1.16
CA GLY A 12 21.33 -4.70 1.32
C GLY A 12 21.26 -3.88 0.03
N THR A 13 21.34 -4.52 -1.13
CA THR A 13 21.46 -3.81 -2.44
C THR A 13 20.14 -3.31 -2.97
N GLY A 14 19.00 -3.77 -2.45
CA GLY A 14 17.72 -3.36 -2.99
C GLY A 14 16.51 -3.82 -2.22
N ILE A 15 15.35 -3.29 -2.64
CA ILE A 15 14.02 -3.70 -2.20
C ILE A 15 13.36 -4.43 -3.36
N GLN A 16 12.92 -5.65 -3.12
CA GLN A 16 12.32 -6.50 -4.15
C GLN A 16 10.83 -6.73 -3.91
N PHE A 17 10.06 -6.55 -4.98
CA PHE A 17 8.66 -6.94 -5.09
C PHE A 17 8.56 -8.13 -6.03
N VAL A 18 7.82 -9.17 -5.63
CA VAL A 18 7.55 -10.34 -6.48
C VAL A 18 6.04 -10.40 -6.71
N TYR A 19 5.65 -10.57 -7.96
CA TYR A 19 4.28 -10.61 -8.41
C TYR A 19 4.00 -11.87 -9.24
N GLU A 20 2.84 -12.47 -9.04
CA GLU A 20 2.32 -13.54 -9.91
C GLU A 20 0.99 -13.08 -10.51
N SER A 21 0.88 -13.14 -11.82
CA SER A 21 -0.33 -12.77 -12.54
C SER A 21 -1.52 -13.66 -12.14
N ASP A 22 -2.67 -13.04 -12.03
CA ASP A 22 -3.95 -13.70 -11.78
C ASP A 22 -4.87 -13.70 -13.01
N GLY A 23 -4.30 -13.44 -14.20
CA GLY A 23 -5.02 -13.40 -15.47
C GLY A 23 -5.71 -12.06 -15.79
N ARG A 24 -5.61 -11.06 -14.91
CA ARG A 24 -6.17 -9.72 -15.17
C ARG A 24 -5.29 -8.94 -16.14
N LEU A 25 -5.92 -8.02 -16.89
CA LEU A 25 -5.20 -7.12 -17.78
C LEU A 25 -4.30 -6.12 -17.06
N ILE A 26 -4.71 -5.66 -15.88
CA ILE A 26 -3.94 -4.68 -15.08
C ILE A 26 -3.70 -5.23 -13.69
N ASN A 27 -2.44 -5.27 -13.32
CA ASN A 27 -1.99 -5.66 -12.00
C ASN A 27 -1.14 -4.54 -11.42
N SER A 28 -1.46 -4.09 -10.21
CA SER A 28 -0.77 -2.98 -9.57
C SER A 28 -0.43 -3.28 -8.11
N ALA A 29 0.71 -2.76 -7.67
CA ALA A 29 1.10 -2.71 -6.28
C ALA A 29 1.43 -1.27 -5.89
N GLN A 30 1.03 -0.84 -4.72
CA GLN A 30 1.50 0.41 -4.14
C GLN A 30 2.91 0.20 -3.60
N ILE A 31 3.81 1.11 -3.89
CA ILE A 31 5.18 1.10 -3.35
C ILE A 31 5.13 1.66 -1.94
N ALA A 32 4.62 2.88 -1.80
CA ALA A 32 4.40 3.48 -0.49
C ALA A 32 3.40 2.63 0.32
N GLY A 33 3.81 2.20 1.51
CA GLY A 33 2.98 1.41 2.40
C GLY A 33 3.07 -0.10 2.25
N ASN A 34 3.67 -0.61 1.19
CA ASN A 34 3.84 -2.04 0.96
C ASN A 34 5.30 -2.52 1.11
N ILE A 35 6.12 -1.78 1.84
CA ILE A 35 7.48 -2.16 2.21
C ILE A 35 7.47 -2.63 3.66
N THR A 36 8.09 -3.79 3.88
CA THR A 36 8.07 -4.44 5.20
C THR A 36 9.05 -3.83 6.19
N ASP A 37 10.15 -3.26 5.70
CA ASP A 37 11.15 -2.59 6.51
C ASP A 37 10.74 -1.14 6.79
N GLN A 38 10.64 -0.76 8.05
CA GLN A 38 10.13 0.57 8.45
C GLN A 38 11.16 1.69 8.20
N GLU A 39 12.44 1.39 8.25
CA GLU A 39 13.48 2.39 7.98
C GLU A 39 13.50 2.74 6.50
N GLU A 40 13.46 1.72 5.64
CA GLU A 40 13.38 1.91 4.19
C GLU A 40 12.05 2.53 3.77
N LEU A 41 10.95 2.20 4.45
CA LEU A 41 9.65 2.81 4.21
C LEU A 41 9.71 4.32 4.41
N ALA A 42 10.28 4.78 5.51
CA ALA A 42 10.40 6.21 5.81
C ALA A 42 11.18 6.98 4.73
N LEU A 43 12.20 6.35 4.13
CA LEU A 43 12.96 6.92 3.01
C LEU A 43 12.15 7.01 1.72
N LEU A 44 11.32 6.02 1.47
CA LEU A 44 10.56 5.90 0.23
C LEU A 44 9.22 6.64 0.27
N GLU A 45 8.82 7.17 1.41
CA GLU A 45 7.58 7.94 1.58
C GLU A 45 7.62 9.37 1.01
N ASN A 46 8.79 9.83 0.60
CA ASN A 46 8.90 11.15 -0.02
C ASN A 46 9.80 11.11 -1.26
N VAL A 47 9.52 12.03 -2.19
CA VAL A 47 10.22 12.09 -3.48
C VAL A 47 11.72 12.35 -3.33
N GLU A 48 12.14 13.16 -2.35
CA GLU A 48 13.56 13.45 -2.13
C GLU A 48 14.30 12.23 -1.62
N GLY A 49 13.76 11.52 -0.63
CA GLY A 49 14.31 10.28 -0.12
C GLY A 49 14.41 9.23 -1.21
N PHE A 50 13.33 9.03 -1.97
CA PHE A 50 13.32 8.09 -3.09
C PHE A 50 14.41 8.41 -4.13
N ARG A 51 14.53 9.66 -4.57
CA ARG A 51 15.53 10.08 -5.58
C ARG A 51 16.98 9.95 -5.10
N LYS A 52 17.19 10.08 -3.81
CA LYS A 52 18.54 9.92 -3.21
C LYS A 52 18.87 8.45 -2.97
N LEU A 53 17.87 7.66 -2.58
CA LEU A 53 18.05 6.27 -2.19
C LEU A 53 18.06 5.33 -3.40
N VAL A 54 17.18 5.51 -4.37
CA VAL A 54 17.01 4.59 -5.50
C VAL A 54 17.72 5.13 -6.74
N HIS A 55 18.70 4.40 -7.26
CA HIS A 55 19.39 4.80 -8.48
C HIS A 55 18.83 4.15 -9.74
N SER A 56 18.28 2.94 -9.64
CA SER A 56 17.69 2.24 -10.78
C SER A 56 16.60 1.28 -10.38
N ILE A 57 15.73 0.95 -11.33
CA ILE A 57 14.68 -0.06 -11.19
C ILE A 57 15.03 -1.21 -12.12
N GLY A 58 15.21 -2.40 -11.55
CA GLY A 58 15.36 -3.64 -12.31
C GLY A 58 14.01 -4.34 -12.41
N ILE A 59 13.63 -4.76 -13.62
CA ILE A 59 12.38 -5.45 -13.86
C ILE A 59 12.63 -6.71 -14.67
N SER A 60 12.15 -7.85 -14.21
CA SER A 60 12.09 -9.09 -14.97
C SER A 60 10.66 -9.59 -15.05
N VAL A 61 10.25 -10.08 -16.21
CA VAL A 61 8.94 -10.66 -16.45
C VAL A 61 9.11 -11.99 -17.18
N GLU A 62 8.59 -13.04 -16.60
CA GLU A 62 8.52 -14.38 -17.21
C GLU A 62 7.05 -14.68 -17.48
N LEU A 63 6.68 -14.82 -18.76
CA LEU A 63 5.31 -15.12 -19.20
C LEU A 63 5.19 -16.56 -19.69
N ASP A 64 4.01 -17.15 -19.57
CA ASP A 64 3.70 -18.48 -20.10
C ASP A 64 3.94 -18.55 -21.63
N ASP A 65 3.68 -17.46 -22.34
CA ASP A 65 4.11 -17.27 -23.72
C ASP A 65 5.22 -16.21 -23.78
N PRO A 66 6.49 -16.61 -23.95
CA PRO A 66 7.62 -15.68 -23.96
C PRO A 66 7.67 -14.77 -25.20
N ARG A 67 6.80 -14.99 -26.21
CA ARG A 67 6.63 -14.11 -27.36
C ARG A 67 5.81 -12.87 -27.04
N GLU A 68 5.01 -12.97 -25.99
CA GLU A 68 4.19 -11.88 -25.51
C GLU A 68 5.01 -10.87 -24.68
N SER A 69 4.39 -9.73 -24.46
CA SER A 69 5.02 -8.63 -23.73
C SER A 69 4.03 -7.96 -22.80
N VAL A 70 4.56 -7.31 -21.78
CA VAL A 70 3.78 -6.53 -20.83
C VAL A 70 4.29 -5.09 -20.79
N GLU A 71 3.41 -4.11 -20.62
CA GLU A 71 3.83 -2.73 -20.32
C GLU A 71 4.01 -2.60 -18.81
N PHE A 72 5.21 -2.27 -18.39
CA PHE A 72 5.53 -1.88 -17.03
C PHE A 72 5.36 -0.37 -16.88
N VAL A 73 4.72 0.03 -15.79
CA VAL A 73 4.56 1.44 -15.41
C VAL A 73 5.03 1.63 -13.97
N PHE A 74 5.96 2.54 -13.78
CA PHE A 74 6.28 3.09 -12.49
C PHE A 74 5.66 4.49 -12.40
N GLN A 75 4.84 4.73 -11.39
CA GLN A 75 4.10 5.97 -11.23
C GLN A 75 4.46 6.68 -9.93
N MET A 76 4.92 7.92 -10.04
CA MET A 76 4.93 8.87 -8.93
C MET A 76 3.53 9.44 -8.76
N TYR A 77 3.08 9.67 -7.54
CA TYR A 77 1.88 10.46 -7.29
C TYR A 77 2.18 11.96 -7.43
N GLY A 78 1.18 12.71 -7.84
CA GLY A 78 1.29 14.17 -7.96
C GLY A 78 0.74 14.89 -6.73
N LYS A 79 1.33 16.03 -6.38
CA LYS A 79 0.87 16.89 -5.27
C LYS A 79 -0.48 17.52 -5.55
N LYS A 80 -0.73 17.89 -6.81
CA LYS A 80 -1.97 18.57 -7.23
C LYS A 80 -3.03 17.59 -7.70
N ASP A 81 -2.63 16.57 -8.45
CA ASP A 81 -3.48 15.49 -8.93
C ASP A 81 -2.79 14.16 -8.62
N LEU A 82 -3.34 13.44 -7.68
CA LEU A 82 -2.75 12.20 -7.16
C LEU A 82 -2.36 11.21 -8.27
N TYR A 83 -3.20 11.05 -9.28
CA TYR A 83 -3.02 10.04 -10.33
C TYR A 83 -2.59 10.60 -11.69
N GLY A 84 -2.76 11.89 -11.91
CA GLY A 84 -2.49 12.53 -13.20
C GLY A 84 -1.30 13.48 -13.21
N GLY A 85 -0.86 13.96 -12.05
CA GLY A 85 0.13 15.02 -11.93
C GLY A 85 1.59 14.57 -11.86
N GLY A 86 1.85 13.36 -11.38
CA GLY A 86 3.21 12.86 -11.16
C GLY A 86 3.85 12.19 -12.39
N THR A 87 5.14 11.98 -12.31
CA THR A 87 5.93 11.29 -13.36
C THR A 87 5.47 9.85 -13.54
N ASN A 88 5.28 9.44 -14.80
CA ASN A 88 4.97 8.08 -15.19
C ASN A 88 6.06 7.54 -16.11
N LEU A 89 6.82 6.53 -15.65
CA LEU A 89 7.80 5.81 -16.45
C LEU A 89 7.13 4.58 -17.04
N LYS A 90 7.14 4.47 -18.37
CA LYS A 90 6.55 3.35 -19.08
C LYS A 90 7.59 2.65 -19.92
N THR A 91 7.61 1.33 -19.85
CA THR A 91 8.47 0.53 -20.72
C THR A 91 7.79 -0.78 -21.08
N LYS A 92 8.00 -1.22 -22.31
CA LYS A 92 7.51 -2.52 -22.80
C LYS A 92 8.56 -3.59 -22.54
N LEU A 93 8.19 -4.65 -21.85
CA LEU A 93 9.05 -5.74 -21.45
C LEU A 93 8.63 -7.04 -22.15
N PRO A 94 9.53 -7.77 -22.79
CA PRO A 94 9.26 -9.12 -23.25
C PRO A 94 9.14 -10.10 -22.07
N GLY A 95 8.41 -11.18 -22.27
CA GLY A 95 8.15 -12.20 -21.26
C GLY A 95 9.24 -13.26 -21.11
N ASP A 96 10.51 -12.91 -21.31
CA ASP A 96 11.64 -13.84 -21.39
C ASP A 96 12.37 -14.08 -20.05
N GLY A 97 11.90 -13.49 -18.96
CA GLY A 97 12.49 -13.61 -17.63
C GLY A 97 13.78 -12.82 -17.40
N MET A 98 14.32 -12.14 -18.41
CA MET A 98 15.57 -11.39 -18.28
C MET A 98 15.34 -10.05 -17.59
N GLU A 99 16.18 -9.72 -16.61
CA GLU A 99 16.11 -8.42 -15.95
C GLU A 99 16.55 -7.29 -16.89
N ARG A 100 15.73 -6.23 -16.87
CA ARG A 100 16.03 -4.97 -17.56
C ARG A 100 16.05 -3.84 -16.54
N LYS A 101 17.07 -3.00 -16.62
CA LYS A 101 17.26 -1.87 -15.71
C LYS A 101 16.82 -0.57 -16.36
N ILE A 102 16.09 0.23 -15.58
CA ILE A 102 15.81 1.63 -15.87
C ILE A 102 16.67 2.47 -14.93
N ASP A 103 17.58 3.24 -15.49
CA ASP A 103 18.39 4.18 -14.73
C ASP A 103 17.56 5.44 -14.44
N LEU A 104 17.42 5.80 -13.18
CA LEU A 104 16.60 6.94 -12.76
C LEU A 104 17.35 8.28 -12.89
N SER A 105 18.65 8.26 -13.08
CA SER A 105 19.43 9.49 -13.36
C SER A 105 19.07 10.12 -14.69
N ASP A 106 18.58 9.34 -15.65
CA ASP A 106 18.18 9.80 -16.97
C ASP A 106 16.81 10.48 -17.00
N TYR A 107 16.09 10.48 -15.87
CA TYR A 107 14.74 11.02 -15.81
C TYR A 107 14.68 12.45 -15.26
N THR A 108 13.87 13.27 -15.91
CA THR A 108 13.51 14.60 -15.43
C THR A 108 12.30 14.50 -14.49
N TRP A 109 12.57 14.69 -13.22
CA TRP A 109 11.53 14.76 -12.21
C TRP A 109 10.81 16.12 -12.27
N THR A 110 9.52 16.12 -11.98
CA THR A 110 8.71 17.36 -11.96
C THR A 110 8.58 17.88 -10.53
N GLU A 111 8.28 19.17 -10.41
CA GLU A 111 7.98 19.79 -9.10
C GLU A 111 6.66 19.26 -8.50
N ASP A 112 5.82 18.65 -9.32
CA ASP A 112 4.55 18.04 -8.91
C ASP A 112 4.72 16.62 -8.35
N ASP A 113 5.88 15.99 -8.50
CA ASP A 113 6.14 14.66 -7.91
C ASP A 113 6.09 14.73 -6.38
N ASP A 114 5.32 13.83 -5.77
CA ASP A 114 5.15 13.73 -4.33
C ASP A 114 5.82 12.46 -3.78
N ILE A 115 5.18 11.33 -3.94
CA ILE A 115 5.70 10.05 -3.45
C ILE A 115 5.71 8.99 -4.55
N PRO A 116 6.60 7.98 -4.47
CA PRO A 116 6.51 6.81 -5.33
C PRO A 116 5.21 6.07 -5.03
N GLY A 117 4.25 6.17 -5.95
CA GLY A 117 2.89 5.71 -5.74
C GLY A 117 2.73 4.22 -5.99
N GLN A 118 2.93 3.78 -7.22
CA GLN A 118 2.65 2.41 -7.61
C GLN A 118 3.47 1.91 -8.78
N ILE A 119 3.63 0.60 -8.83
CA ILE A 119 4.08 -0.15 -10.00
C ILE A 119 2.88 -0.86 -10.62
N LYS A 120 2.82 -0.93 -11.96
CA LYS A 120 1.76 -1.62 -12.69
C LYS A 120 2.35 -2.49 -13.78
N PHE A 121 1.69 -3.61 -14.02
CA PHE A 121 1.89 -4.44 -15.19
C PHE A 121 0.59 -4.45 -15.99
N ILE A 122 0.67 -4.03 -17.26
CA ILE A 122 -0.48 -3.96 -18.17
C ILE A 122 -0.27 -5.02 -19.25
N PHE A 123 -1.05 -6.08 -19.16
CA PHE A 123 -1.00 -7.22 -20.07
C PHE A 123 -1.81 -6.89 -21.32
N GLN A 124 -1.32 -7.34 -22.48
CA GLN A 124 -1.98 -7.08 -23.75
C GLN A 124 -3.18 -8.01 -23.99
N ILE A 125 -3.16 -9.18 -23.37
CA ILE A 125 -4.15 -10.24 -23.54
C ILE A 125 -4.67 -10.65 -22.17
N PRO A 126 -5.99 -10.83 -21.97
CA PRO A 126 -6.54 -11.39 -20.74
C PRO A 126 -6.08 -12.84 -20.57
N GLU A 127 -6.06 -13.31 -19.33
CA GLU A 127 -5.68 -14.68 -18.95
C GLU A 127 -4.21 -15.05 -19.18
N LEU A 128 -3.37 -14.10 -19.64
CA LEU A 128 -1.94 -14.31 -19.72
C LEU A 128 -1.36 -14.42 -18.32
N LEU A 129 -0.74 -15.55 -18.03
CA LEU A 129 -0.12 -15.81 -16.73
C LEU A 129 1.38 -15.53 -16.80
N GLY A 130 1.94 -15.18 -15.67
CA GLY A 130 3.37 -14.92 -15.58
C GLY A 130 3.79 -14.49 -14.18
N LYS A 131 5.10 -14.42 -14.03
CA LYS A 131 5.75 -13.96 -12.81
C LYS A 131 6.60 -12.74 -13.14
N ALA A 132 6.49 -11.71 -12.30
CA ALA A 132 7.30 -10.51 -12.44
C ALA A 132 8.05 -10.23 -11.14
N SER A 133 9.25 -9.69 -11.28
CA SER A 133 10.03 -9.18 -10.16
C SER A 133 10.43 -7.74 -10.46
N VAL A 134 10.24 -6.86 -9.49
CA VAL A 134 10.71 -5.47 -9.54
C VAL A 134 11.67 -5.27 -8.39
N ARG A 135 12.86 -4.76 -8.70
CA ARG A 135 13.88 -4.44 -7.71
C ARG A 135 14.22 -2.96 -7.77
N LEU A 136 14.05 -2.29 -6.65
CA LEU A 136 14.57 -0.94 -6.45
C LEU A 136 16.02 -1.08 -5.97
N TYR A 137 16.97 -0.67 -6.79
CA TYR A 137 18.40 -0.70 -6.44
C TYR A 137 18.75 0.54 -5.64
N LEU A 138 19.33 0.34 -4.45
CA LEU A 138 19.61 1.37 -3.48
C LEU A 138 21.04 1.90 -3.59
N ASN A 139 21.20 3.19 -3.33
CA ASN A 139 22.50 3.80 -3.12
C ASN A 139 23.00 3.52 -1.70
N ASP A 140 24.27 3.21 -1.56
CA ASP A 140 24.91 3.07 -0.27
C ASP A 140 25.01 4.45 0.45
N GLY A 141 24.81 4.46 1.77
CA GLY A 141 25.18 5.57 2.63
C GLY A 141 24.19 6.73 2.71
N TYR A 142 22.90 6.51 2.37
CA TYR A 142 21.88 7.50 2.66
C TYR A 142 21.36 7.35 4.10
N ASP A 143 21.61 8.37 4.94
CA ASP A 143 21.01 8.48 6.25
C ASP A 143 19.59 9.06 6.12
N ALA A 144 18.59 8.30 6.56
CA ALA A 144 17.23 8.78 6.61
C ALA A 144 17.12 10.07 7.44
N PRO A 145 16.34 11.07 7.01
CA PRO A 145 15.93 12.12 7.92
C PRO A 145 15.22 11.47 9.12
N LYS A 146 15.71 11.73 10.33
CA LYS A 146 15.01 11.28 11.53
C LYS A 146 13.61 11.88 11.49
N GLU A 147 12.59 11.04 11.51
CA GLU A 147 11.21 11.51 11.67
C GLU A 147 11.16 12.50 12.84
N THR A 148 10.70 13.71 12.56
CA THR A 148 10.18 14.56 13.62
C THR A 148 8.99 13.82 14.18
N ALA A 149 9.10 13.35 15.42
CA ALA A 149 8.06 12.60 16.08
C ALA A 149 6.72 13.34 15.86
N GLU A 150 5.81 12.73 15.11
CA GLU A 150 4.45 13.23 15.02
C GLU A 150 3.95 13.47 16.43
N GLU A 151 3.43 14.66 16.71
CA GLU A 151 2.78 14.92 18.01
C GLU A 151 1.70 13.86 18.19
N LYS A 152 1.97 12.92 19.07
CA LYS A 152 1.02 11.83 19.34
C LYS A 152 -0.23 12.46 19.94
N ILE A 153 -1.30 12.48 19.17
CA ILE A 153 -2.61 12.90 19.66
C ILE A 153 -2.96 12.04 20.88
N ASP A 154 -3.04 12.67 22.05
CA ASP A 154 -3.51 11.97 23.23
C ASP A 154 -5.03 11.76 23.14
N VAL A 155 -5.41 10.58 22.65
CA VAL A 155 -6.82 10.17 22.53
C VAL A 155 -7.55 10.09 23.89
N ARG A 156 -6.86 10.28 25.01
CA ARG A 156 -7.43 10.32 26.35
C ARG A 156 -7.59 11.75 26.88
N SER A 157 -7.03 12.74 26.17
CA SER A 157 -7.14 14.14 26.55
C SER A 157 -8.60 14.61 26.53
N GLU A 158 -8.90 15.64 27.28
CA GLU A 158 -10.23 16.23 27.35
C GLU A 158 -10.58 16.92 26.03
N GLU A 159 -9.61 17.59 25.43
CA GLU A 159 -9.74 18.25 24.12
C GLU A 159 -10.12 17.26 23.02
N TYR A 160 -9.50 16.07 23.01
CA TYR A 160 -9.84 15.01 22.05
C TYR A 160 -11.27 14.52 22.27
N ARG A 161 -11.68 14.31 23.53
CA ARG A 161 -13.05 13.89 23.85
C ARG A 161 -14.09 14.93 23.46
N GLU A 162 -13.82 16.21 23.72
CA GLU A 162 -14.70 17.30 23.31
C GLU A 162 -14.80 17.40 21.80
N MET A 163 -13.70 17.23 21.08
CA MET A 163 -13.70 17.18 19.62
C MET A 163 -14.62 16.07 19.09
N ILE A 164 -14.51 14.87 19.65
CA ILE A 164 -15.37 13.73 19.28
C ILE A 164 -16.84 14.02 19.62
N GLN A 165 -17.14 14.60 20.79
CA GLN A 165 -18.51 14.96 21.17
C GLN A 165 -19.12 15.99 20.24
N ARG A 166 -18.36 17.00 19.82
CA ARG A 166 -18.81 18.01 18.85
C ARG A 166 -19.06 17.44 17.46
N SER A 167 -18.39 16.34 17.09
CA SER A 167 -18.60 15.67 15.81
C SER A 167 -19.85 14.78 15.78
N LEU A 168 -20.43 14.48 16.96
CA LEU A 168 -21.56 13.56 17.08
C LEU A 168 -22.88 14.31 16.90
N MET A 169 -23.54 14.10 15.75
CA MET A 169 -24.85 14.71 15.45
C MET A 169 -26.02 13.99 16.12
N ASN A 170 -25.96 12.66 16.23
CA ASN A 170 -27.05 11.84 16.77
C ASN A 170 -26.51 10.49 17.25
N PHE A 171 -26.96 10.03 18.42
CA PHE A 171 -26.61 8.69 18.92
C PHE A 171 -27.30 7.55 18.16
N GLY A 172 -28.38 7.84 17.45
CA GLY A 172 -29.15 6.85 16.72
C GLY A 172 -29.73 5.75 17.63
N ASN A 173 -30.19 4.67 17.00
CA ASN A 173 -30.65 3.48 17.72
C ASN A 173 -29.52 2.47 17.88
N THR A 174 -29.01 2.33 19.08
CA THR A 174 -27.85 1.48 19.40
C THR A 174 -28.20 0.02 19.67
N CYS A 175 -29.48 -0.36 19.70
CA CYS A 175 -29.90 -1.72 20.07
C CYS A 175 -29.28 -2.82 19.21
N ARG A 176 -29.06 -2.55 17.92
CA ARG A 176 -28.46 -3.54 17.01
C ARG A 176 -26.99 -3.76 17.31
N ILE A 177 -26.24 -2.68 17.55
CA ILE A 177 -24.81 -2.78 17.88
C ILE A 177 -24.61 -3.43 19.25
N GLN A 178 -25.50 -3.17 20.22
CA GLN A 178 -25.47 -3.83 21.52
C GLN A 178 -25.58 -5.34 21.40
N ARG A 179 -26.51 -5.84 20.57
CA ARG A 179 -26.64 -7.28 20.29
C ARG A 179 -25.41 -7.90 19.64
N VAL A 180 -24.72 -7.15 18.79
CA VAL A 180 -23.46 -7.59 18.18
C VAL A 180 -22.36 -7.69 19.24
N ILE A 181 -22.29 -6.71 20.14
CA ILE A 181 -21.33 -6.70 21.27
C ILE A 181 -21.60 -7.89 22.21
N GLU A 182 -22.87 -8.17 22.54
CA GLU A 182 -23.25 -9.33 23.36
C GLU A 182 -22.82 -10.65 22.71
N LYS A 183 -23.08 -10.83 21.41
CA LYS A 183 -22.60 -12.00 20.67
C LYS A 183 -21.08 -12.17 20.73
N ALA A 184 -20.33 -11.07 20.56
CA ALA A 184 -18.87 -11.11 20.63
C ALA A 184 -18.37 -11.51 22.02
N ARG A 185 -19.01 -11.00 23.08
CA ARG A 185 -18.72 -11.35 24.47
C ARG A 185 -19.05 -12.81 24.80
N ASP A 186 -20.12 -13.34 24.21
CA ASP A 186 -20.51 -14.75 24.34
C ASP A 186 -19.60 -15.71 23.55
N GLY A 187 -18.57 -15.23 22.89
CA GLY A 187 -17.67 -16.05 22.07
C GLY A 187 -18.28 -16.51 20.74
N LYS A 188 -19.44 -15.98 20.35
CA LYS A 188 -20.06 -16.27 19.07
C LYS A 188 -19.36 -15.50 17.95
N GLU A 189 -19.25 -16.10 16.77
CA GLU A 189 -18.66 -15.45 15.62
C GLU A 189 -19.43 -14.18 15.23
N VAL A 190 -18.68 -13.09 15.04
CA VAL A 190 -19.16 -11.79 14.59
C VAL A 190 -18.36 -11.35 13.37
N THR A 191 -19.06 -10.90 12.34
CA THR A 191 -18.43 -10.32 11.15
C THR A 191 -18.66 -8.81 11.14
N LEU A 192 -17.54 -8.06 11.07
CA LEU A 192 -17.57 -6.63 10.80
C LEU A 192 -17.23 -6.39 9.33
N ALA A 193 -18.20 -5.89 8.58
CA ALA A 193 -18.04 -5.59 7.16
C ALA A 193 -17.97 -4.07 6.94
N TYR A 194 -16.97 -3.63 6.19
CA TYR A 194 -16.78 -2.24 5.81
C TYR A 194 -16.92 -2.12 4.29
N ILE A 195 -17.83 -1.28 3.84
CA ILE A 195 -18.13 -1.04 2.42
C ILE A 195 -17.87 0.43 2.13
N GLY A 196 -17.14 0.72 1.04
CA GLY A 196 -16.86 2.09 0.64
C GLY A 196 -15.86 2.18 -0.49
N GLY A 197 -15.36 3.36 -0.75
CA GLY A 197 -14.33 3.65 -1.77
C GLY A 197 -12.91 3.37 -1.30
N SER A 198 -11.95 4.00 -1.97
CA SER A 198 -10.51 3.84 -1.75
C SER A 198 -10.06 4.04 -0.29
N ILE A 199 -10.67 4.96 0.47
CA ILE A 199 -10.35 5.16 1.89
C ILE A 199 -10.70 3.92 2.72
N THR A 200 -11.81 3.24 2.40
CA THR A 200 -12.19 1.98 3.05
C THR A 200 -11.23 0.85 2.65
N GLN A 201 -10.74 0.86 1.41
CA GLN A 201 -9.67 -0.03 0.98
C GLN A 201 -8.37 0.26 1.74
N GLY A 202 -8.12 1.51 2.10
CA GLY A 202 -7.00 1.93 2.92
C GLY A 202 -6.07 2.92 2.25
N ALA A 203 -6.52 3.60 1.19
CA ALA A 203 -5.72 4.63 0.53
C ALA A 203 -5.25 5.68 1.55
N GLY A 204 -3.98 6.01 1.52
CA GLY A 204 -3.33 6.92 2.47
C GLY A 204 -2.94 6.28 3.81
N ALA A 205 -3.27 5.01 4.06
CA ALA A 205 -2.81 4.30 5.25
C ALA A 205 -1.53 3.51 4.94
N ILE A 206 -0.55 3.55 5.82
CA ILE A 206 0.76 2.92 5.66
C ILE A 206 1.09 2.05 6.88
N PRO A 207 1.21 0.71 6.77
CA PRO A 207 0.79 -0.15 5.67
C PRO A 207 -0.74 -0.18 5.48
N ILE A 208 -1.18 -0.23 4.23
CA ILE A 208 -2.59 -0.10 3.80
C ILE A 208 -3.54 -1.11 4.49
N HIS A 209 -3.05 -2.33 4.77
CA HIS A 209 -3.89 -3.39 5.31
C HIS A 209 -4.04 -3.37 6.82
N THR A 210 -3.05 -2.84 7.52
CA THR A 210 -3.01 -2.85 9.00
C THR A 210 -3.21 -1.47 9.63
N LYS A 211 -3.01 -0.40 8.87
CA LYS A 211 -3.18 0.97 9.37
C LYS A 211 -4.49 1.62 8.91
N CYS A 212 -5.19 1.05 7.93
CA CYS A 212 -6.50 1.57 7.51
C CYS A 212 -7.52 1.52 8.65
N TYR A 213 -8.46 2.46 8.63
CA TYR A 213 -9.46 2.59 9.70
C TYR A 213 -10.32 1.31 9.88
N ALA A 214 -10.61 0.60 8.79
CA ALA A 214 -11.41 -0.62 8.82
C ALA A 214 -10.71 -1.73 9.63
N TYR A 215 -9.42 -1.94 9.41
CA TYR A 215 -8.63 -2.89 10.18
C TYR A 215 -8.49 -2.45 11.64
N GLN A 216 -8.09 -1.20 11.87
CA GLN A 216 -7.86 -0.68 13.22
C GLN A 216 -9.13 -0.71 14.07
N SER A 217 -10.28 -0.30 13.52
CA SER A 217 -11.55 -0.35 14.24
C SER A 217 -12.02 -1.77 14.51
N CYS A 218 -11.80 -2.71 13.57
CA CYS A 218 -12.09 -4.13 13.80
C CYS A 218 -11.24 -4.71 14.93
N LYS A 219 -9.92 -4.43 14.92
CA LYS A 219 -9.02 -4.89 15.99
C LYS A 219 -9.34 -4.25 17.34
N LEU A 220 -9.72 -2.97 17.35
CA LEU A 220 -10.16 -2.31 18.58
C LEU A 220 -11.47 -2.92 19.12
N PHE A 221 -12.43 -3.21 18.24
CA PHE A 221 -13.68 -3.89 18.60
C PHE A 221 -13.37 -5.27 19.20
N GLN A 222 -12.55 -6.08 18.53
CA GLN A 222 -12.13 -7.39 19.01
C GLN A 222 -11.49 -7.30 20.40
N LYS A 223 -10.52 -6.41 20.56
CA LYS A 223 -9.81 -6.20 21.84
C LYS A 223 -10.76 -5.78 22.98
N ARG A 224 -11.79 -5.00 22.66
CA ARG A 224 -12.66 -4.37 23.66
C ARG A 224 -13.87 -5.22 24.02
N PHE A 225 -14.39 -6.00 23.08
CA PHE A 225 -15.67 -6.66 23.23
C PHE A 225 -15.64 -8.18 23.01
N ALA A 226 -14.67 -8.72 22.31
CA ALA A 226 -14.62 -10.15 22.05
C ALA A 226 -14.07 -10.94 23.23
N ALA A 227 -14.66 -12.12 23.50
CA ALA A 227 -14.17 -13.03 24.52
C ALA A 227 -12.89 -13.78 24.06
N GLN A 228 -12.71 -13.94 22.75
CA GLN A 228 -11.62 -14.65 22.10
C GLN A 228 -11.45 -14.11 20.67
N ASP A 229 -10.71 -14.79 19.82
CA ASP A 229 -10.49 -14.39 18.41
C ASP A 229 -11.70 -14.80 17.52
N ASN A 230 -12.89 -14.22 17.83
CA ASN A 230 -14.17 -14.55 17.20
C ASN A 230 -14.74 -13.39 16.35
N VAL A 231 -13.91 -12.42 15.98
CA VAL A 231 -14.31 -11.28 15.13
C VAL A 231 -13.64 -11.38 13.77
N ARG A 232 -14.44 -11.55 12.73
CA ARG A 232 -13.99 -11.57 11.34
C ARG A 232 -14.12 -10.20 10.70
N LEU A 233 -13.05 -9.79 10.00
CA LEU A 233 -13.06 -8.58 9.16
C LEU A 233 -13.43 -8.93 7.72
N ILE A 234 -14.37 -8.18 7.13
CA ILE A 234 -14.57 -8.11 5.68
C ILE A 234 -14.37 -6.65 5.26
N LYS A 235 -13.46 -6.44 4.33
CA LYS A 235 -13.16 -5.13 3.77
C LYS A 235 -13.51 -5.14 2.28
N ALA A 236 -14.54 -4.40 1.90
CA ALA A 236 -15.06 -4.28 0.55
C ALA A 236 -14.96 -2.81 0.10
N GLY A 237 -13.71 -2.35 -0.07
CA GLY A 237 -13.38 -1.06 -0.65
C GLY A 237 -13.04 -1.23 -2.14
N VAL A 238 -13.32 -0.22 -2.95
CA VAL A 238 -12.98 -0.12 -4.39
C VAL A 238 -12.23 1.17 -4.66
#